data_2b0e699998e6bdcde6fc7fe754bc2680
#
_entry.id   2b0e699998e6bdcde6fc7fe754bc2680
#
_cell.length_a   1.000
_cell.length_b   1.000
_cell.length_c   1.000
_cell.angle_alpha   90.00
_cell.angle_beta   90.00
_cell.angle_gamma   90.00
#
_symmetry.space_group_name_H-M   'P 1'
#
loop_
_entity.id
_entity.type
_entity.pdbx_description
1 polymer ?
#
loop_
_entity_poly.entity_id
_entity_poly.type
_entity_poly.pdbx_seq_one_letter_code
_entity_poly.pdbx_strand_id
1 'polypeptide(L)'
;YGDYHFNINVQMNYWPTMASNLGECMKPYNDYLNVLREAGRDSAAASFGIKSEAGEENGWLVGCFSTPYMFSTMGQQDNAAGWNPIGSAWALLDSYEYYLYTGDMEYLRELYPSLREVANFWDKALYWSKNQQRYVSAPSYSQENGPIVNGASYDQQFIWQHFENTIQAAEILGIDGDLIVRWKEKQSQLDPVLVGADGQVKEWYEETHIGKAQAGELPEIDIPQWRQSLGAQNLGVQPPHRHLSHLMALYPCTLINKDNPKYMDAAIVSLNERGLDATGWSKAHKLNLWARTGHAEEAFQLVQSDVGGGNSGFLTNMFCSHGAGANYKEQPIFQIDGNFGYTAGINEMLLQSQLGYVQFLPALPKQWNTGYVKGIMARGNFEINMKWSEGKAECFEVTSGNGGTFTGEYTGILGCQVKKSDGTKVEVQALSDNKIAFGTEAGETYTFEF
;
A
#
# COMPACT_ATOMS: atom_id res chain seq x y z
N TYR A 1 -8.60 -21.69 11.18
CA TYR A 1 -8.62 -20.36 10.59
C TYR A 1 -9.98 -19.74 10.83
N GLY A 2 -10.04 -18.51 11.33
CA GLY A 2 -11.29 -17.86 11.73
C GLY A 2 -11.03 -16.51 12.38
N ASP A 3 -9.88 -15.91 12.12
CA ASP A 3 -9.50 -14.59 12.58
C ASP A 3 -9.48 -13.55 11.46
N TYR A 4 -9.31 -12.30 11.85
CA TYR A 4 -9.06 -11.19 10.96
C TYR A 4 -7.56 -10.92 10.94
N HIS A 5 -6.91 -11.31 9.84
CA HIS A 5 -5.46 -11.18 9.64
C HIS A 5 -5.06 -9.77 9.21
N PHE A 6 -4.26 -9.08 10.04
CA PHE A 6 -3.82 -7.70 9.80
C PHE A 6 -2.41 -7.58 9.20
N ASN A 7 -1.86 -8.64 8.64
CA ASN A 7 -0.56 -8.55 7.95
C ASN A 7 -0.65 -8.36 6.43
N ILE A 8 -1.86 -8.27 5.90
CA ILE A 8 -2.27 -7.88 4.53
C ILE A 8 -3.74 -8.22 4.24
N ASN A 9 -4.26 -9.34 4.79
CA ASN A 9 -5.51 -9.93 4.32
C ASN A 9 -6.72 -9.02 4.59
N VAL A 10 -6.87 -8.49 5.81
CA VAL A 10 -7.96 -7.56 6.13
C VAL A 10 -7.87 -6.31 5.26
N GLN A 11 -6.69 -5.73 5.16
CA GLN A 11 -6.46 -4.51 4.39
C GLN A 11 -6.75 -4.71 2.90
N MET A 12 -6.30 -5.82 2.33
CA MET A 12 -6.52 -6.15 0.91
C MET A 12 -8.01 -6.23 0.55
N ASN A 13 -8.88 -6.63 1.49
CA ASN A 13 -10.33 -6.61 1.27
C ASN A 13 -10.88 -5.19 1.01
N TYR A 14 -10.19 -4.16 1.49
CA TYR A 14 -10.63 -2.77 1.37
C TYR A 14 -9.90 -1.96 0.29
N TRP A 15 -8.81 -2.48 -0.28
CA TRP A 15 -8.03 -1.77 -1.30
C TRP A 15 -8.85 -1.26 -2.51
N PRO A 16 -9.83 -2.01 -3.08
CA PRO A 16 -10.59 -1.52 -4.21
C PRO A 16 -11.70 -0.54 -3.82
N THR A 17 -12.06 -0.44 -2.53
CA THR A 17 -13.29 0.19 -2.05
C THR A 17 -13.45 1.61 -2.59
N MET A 18 -12.44 2.46 -2.39
CA MET A 18 -12.53 3.86 -2.78
C MET A 18 -12.49 4.04 -4.30
N ALA A 19 -11.56 3.40 -4.99
CA ALA A 19 -11.42 3.51 -6.44
C ALA A 19 -12.63 2.92 -7.20
N SER A 20 -13.30 1.91 -6.63
CA SER A 20 -14.50 1.30 -7.23
C SER A 20 -15.81 2.00 -6.86
N ASN A 21 -15.75 3.20 -6.28
CA ASN A 21 -16.93 3.98 -5.86
C ASN A 21 -17.83 3.26 -4.82
N LEU A 22 -17.21 2.59 -3.86
CA LEU A 22 -17.85 1.82 -2.78
C LEU A 22 -17.45 2.37 -1.40
N GLY A 23 -17.31 3.70 -1.29
CA GLY A 23 -16.83 4.36 -0.07
C GLY A 23 -17.65 4.05 1.19
N GLU A 24 -18.96 3.76 1.04
CA GLU A 24 -19.82 3.35 2.14
C GLU A 24 -19.37 2.06 2.84
N CYS A 25 -18.60 1.21 2.14
CA CYS A 25 -18.04 -0.01 2.72
C CYS A 25 -16.91 0.27 3.74
N MET A 26 -16.36 1.48 3.77
CA MET A 26 -15.36 1.86 4.79
C MET A 26 -15.94 2.04 6.19
N LYS A 27 -17.25 2.27 6.31
CA LYS A 27 -17.87 2.47 7.62
C LYS A 27 -17.70 1.28 8.55
N PRO A 28 -18.06 0.03 8.19
CA PRO A 28 -17.86 -1.12 9.08
C PRO A 28 -16.37 -1.37 9.38
N TYR A 29 -15.46 -1.03 8.49
CA TYR A 29 -14.02 -1.11 8.74
C TYR A 29 -13.59 -0.14 9.85
N ASN A 30 -14.01 1.12 9.75
CA ASN A 30 -13.70 2.14 10.74
C ASN A 30 -14.36 1.86 12.10
N ASP A 31 -15.60 1.39 12.11
CA ASP A 31 -16.29 0.95 13.33
C ASP A 31 -15.51 -0.18 14.04
N TYR A 32 -14.98 -1.13 13.24
CA TYR A 32 -14.16 -2.22 13.76
C TYR A 32 -12.83 -1.71 14.34
N LEU A 33 -12.14 -0.79 13.67
CA LEU A 33 -10.90 -0.21 14.20
C LEU A 33 -11.13 0.55 15.51
N ASN A 34 -12.25 1.28 15.63
CA ASN A 34 -12.61 1.97 16.86
C ASN A 34 -12.80 0.99 18.04
N VAL A 35 -13.39 -0.17 17.81
CA VAL A 35 -13.48 -1.24 18.82
C VAL A 35 -12.11 -1.77 19.21
N LEU A 36 -11.22 -1.98 18.26
CA LEU A 36 -9.87 -2.49 18.51
C LEU A 36 -8.97 -1.49 19.23
N ARG A 37 -9.24 -0.20 19.12
CA ARG A 37 -8.43 0.87 19.69
C ARG A 37 -8.31 0.78 21.22
N GLU A 38 -9.40 0.44 21.92
CA GLU A 38 -9.37 0.26 23.39
C GLU A 38 -8.46 -0.89 23.80
N ALA A 39 -8.70 -2.09 23.26
CA ALA A 39 -7.85 -3.26 23.53
C ALA A 39 -6.42 -3.06 23.04
N GLY A 40 -6.24 -2.28 21.97
CA GLY A 40 -4.94 -1.93 21.41
C GLY A 40 -4.06 -1.09 22.31
N ARG A 41 -4.66 -0.25 23.18
CA ARG A 41 -3.91 0.50 24.22
C ARG A 41 -3.30 -0.43 25.25
N ASP A 42 -4.02 -1.47 25.66
CA ASP A 42 -3.48 -2.51 26.54
C ASP A 42 -2.35 -3.28 25.86
N SER A 43 -2.48 -3.56 24.57
CA SER A 43 -1.42 -4.19 23.78
C SER A 43 -0.16 -3.33 23.69
N ALA A 44 -0.29 -2.01 23.52
CA ALA A 44 0.84 -1.08 23.52
C ALA A 44 1.53 -1.02 24.89
N ALA A 45 0.75 -0.99 25.96
CA ALA A 45 1.27 -0.99 27.33
C ALA A 45 2.01 -2.30 27.66
N ALA A 46 1.43 -3.44 27.30
CA ALA A 46 1.99 -4.76 27.59
C ALA A 46 3.24 -5.06 26.77
N SER A 47 3.26 -4.69 25.47
CA SER A 47 4.35 -5.06 24.55
C SER A 47 5.51 -4.06 24.54
N PHE A 48 5.24 -2.77 24.76
CA PHE A 48 6.25 -1.69 24.68
C PHE A 48 6.38 -0.87 25.96
N GLY A 49 5.56 -1.12 26.98
CA GLY A 49 5.54 -0.31 28.21
C GLY A 49 4.98 1.11 28.01
N ILE A 50 4.39 1.39 26.85
CA ILE A 50 3.83 2.70 26.51
C ILE A 50 2.35 2.71 26.90
N LYS A 51 2.04 3.48 27.95
CA LYS A 51 0.69 3.58 28.50
C LYS A 51 0.01 4.85 28.00
N SER A 52 -1.28 4.74 27.69
CA SER A 52 -2.17 5.88 27.51
C SER A 52 -2.87 6.21 28.83
N GLU A 53 -2.90 7.49 29.17
CA GLU A 53 -3.63 8.03 30.34
C GLU A 53 -4.65 9.07 29.86
N ALA A 54 -5.59 9.44 30.71
CA ALA A 54 -6.60 10.42 30.35
C ALA A 54 -5.96 11.77 29.97
N GLY A 55 -6.14 12.19 28.73
CA GLY A 55 -5.56 13.42 28.15
C GLY A 55 -4.15 13.25 27.58
N GLU A 56 -3.56 12.05 27.63
CA GLU A 56 -2.28 11.72 27.00
C GLU A 56 -2.39 10.34 26.31
N GLU A 57 -3.02 10.32 25.13
CA GLU A 57 -3.15 9.13 24.29
C GLU A 57 -1.83 8.86 23.58
N ASN A 58 -1.18 7.75 23.95
CA ASN A 58 0.16 7.39 23.51
C ASN A 58 0.23 6.18 22.57
N GLY A 59 -0.90 5.71 22.08
CA GLY A 59 -0.95 4.70 21.04
C GLY A 59 -1.72 3.44 21.38
N TRP A 60 -2.09 2.77 20.31
CA TRP A 60 -2.75 1.49 20.34
C TRP A 60 -2.18 0.60 19.23
N LEU A 61 -2.11 -0.69 19.48
CA LEU A 61 -1.55 -1.67 18.55
C LEU A 61 -2.57 -2.74 18.21
N VAL A 62 -2.59 -3.12 16.94
CA VAL A 62 -3.30 -4.31 16.45
C VAL A 62 -2.24 -5.30 15.98
N GLY A 63 -2.22 -6.49 16.58
CA GLY A 63 -1.36 -7.57 16.15
C GLY A 63 -1.85 -8.23 14.86
N CYS A 64 -1.14 -9.27 14.43
CA CYS A 64 -1.47 -9.99 13.20
C CYS A 64 -2.88 -10.61 13.25
N PHE A 65 -3.29 -11.14 14.41
CA PHE A 65 -4.56 -11.84 14.60
C PHE A 65 -5.49 -11.00 15.44
N SER A 66 -6.72 -10.79 14.97
CA SER A 66 -7.73 -10.06 15.69
C SER A 66 -9.13 -10.62 15.44
N THR A 67 -10.10 -10.18 16.22
CA THR A 67 -11.52 -10.52 16.06
C THR A 67 -12.38 -9.31 16.40
N PRO A 68 -13.65 -9.26 15.93
CA PRO A 68 -14.57 -8.17 16.29
C PRO A 68 -14.97 -8.18 17.78
N TYR A 69 -14.48 -9.12 18.57
CA TYR A 69 -14.74 -9.22 20.01
C TYR A 69 -13.58 -8.67 20.85
N MET A 70 -12.93 -7.62 20.40
CA MET A 70 -11.84 -6.92 21.10
C MET A 70 -10.59 -7.81 21.34
N PHE A 71 -10.44 -8.89 20.59
CA PHE A 71 -9.24 -9.70 20.66
C PHE A 71 -8.21 -9.21 19.64
N SER A 72 -7.00 -8.98 20.10
CA SER A 72 -5.83 -8.74 19.26
C SER A 72 -4.60 -9.32 19.93
N THR A 73 -3.76 -10.04 19.20
CA THR A 73 -2.53 -10.60 19.73
C THR A 73 -1.32 -10.07 18.99
N MET A 74 -0.30 -9.69 19.75
CA MET A 74 1.01 -9.26 19.27
C MET A 74 1.97 -10.43 19.02
N GLY A 75 1.45 -11.63 18.90
CA GLY A 75 2.25 -12.84 18.69
C GLY A 75 2.25 -13.76 19.89
N GLN A 76 2.67 -15.00 19.66
CA GLN A 76 2.92 -15.99 20.68
C GLN A 76 4.43 -16.19 20.83
N GLN A 77 4.90 -16.59 22.00
CA GLN A 77 6.34 -16.74 22.30
C GLN A 77 7.10 -17.59 21.27
N ASP A 78 6.43 -18.56 20.66
CA ASP A 78 7.04 -19.51 19.73
C ASP A 78 6.71 -19.22 18.25
N ASN A 79 6.01 -18.12 17.94
CA ASN A 79 5.60 -17.79 16.58
C ASN A 79 5.79 -16.30 16.27
N ALA A 80 6.89 -15.98 15.61
CA ALA A 80 7.20 -14.63 15.16
C ALA A 80 6.15 -14.08 14.15
N ALA A 81 5.44 -14.94 13.43
CA ALA A 81 4.44 -14.52 12.44
C ALA A 81 3.29 -13.69 13.04
N GLY A 82 3.01 -13.85 14.34
CA GLY A 82 2.03 -13.01 15.05
C GLY A 82 2.52 -11.61 15.39
N TRP A 83 3.83 -11.36 15.37
CA TRP A 83 4.41 -10.06 15.71
C TRP A 83 4.20 -9.06 14.57
N ASN A 84 3.32 -8.11 14.77
CA ASN A 84 2.93 -7.12 13.77
C ASN A 84 2.66 -5.75 14.42
N PRO A 85 3.69 -5.04 14.90
CA PRO A 85 3.50 -3.79 15.63
C PRO A 85 2.97 -2.64 14.76
N ILE A 86 3.04 -2.76 13.44
CA ILE A 86 2.52 -1.73 12.52
C ILE A 86 1.05 -1.96 12.11
N GLY A 87 0.37 -2.96 12.66
CA GLY A 87 -1.00 -3.30 12.24
C GLY A 87 -1.97 -2.12 12.32
N SER A 88 -1.90 -1.29 13.40
CA SER A 88 -2.70 -0.07 13.52
C SER A 88 -2.29 1.01 12.51
N ALA A 89 -0.98 1.21 12.26
CA ALA A 89 -0.51 2.18 11.29
C ALA A 89 -0.97 1.84 9.88
N TRP A 90 -0.90 0.55 9.49
CA TRP A 90 -1.43 0.09 8.20
C TRP A 90 -2.96 0.22 8.12
N ALA A 91 -3.68 -0.23 9.14
CA ALA A 91 -5.13 -0.12 9.14
C ALA A 91 -5.62 1.33 8.98
N LEU A 92 -4.94 2.29 9.63
CA LEU A 92 -5.25 3.71 9.50
C LEU A 92 -4.88 4.32 8.14
N LEU A 93 -3.97 3.70 7.38
CA LEU A 93 -3.71 4.08 6.00
C LEU A 93 -4.99 3.92 5.15
N ASP A 94 -5.66 2.76 5.24
CA ASP A 94 -6.90 2.50 4.50
C ASP A 94 -8.02 3.47 4.95
N SER A 95 -8.10 3.77 6.25
CA SER A 95 -9.05 4.77 6.77
C SER A 95 -8.76 6.18 6.25
N TYR A 96 -7.48 6.56 6.14
CA TYR A 96 -7.10 7.88 5.62
C TYR A 96 -7.40 8.02 4.12
N GLU A 97 -7.36 6.94 3.36
CA GLU A 97 -7.77 6.90 1.95
C GLU A 97 -9.22 7.39 1.75
N TYR A 98 -10.13 7.07 2.66
CA TYR A 98 -11.50 7.60 2.59
C TYR A 98 -11.51 9.14 2.56
N TYR A 99 -10.74 9.78 3.43
CA TYR A 99 -10.60 11.24 3.40
C TYR A 99 -9.97 11.73 2.10
N LEU A 100 -8.91 11.09 1.62
CA LEU A 100 -8.23 11.50 0.38
C LEU A 100 -9.16 11.44 -0.85
N TYR A 101 -10.07 10.46 -0.89
CA TYR A 101 -11.02 10.31 -1.98
C TYR A 101 -12.24 11.23 -1.84
N THR A 102 -12.73 11.48 -0.64
CA THR A 102 -13.97 12.25 -0.42
C THR A 102 -13.75 13.73 -0.13
N GLY A 103 -12.63 14.07 0.47
CA GLY A 103 -12.37 15.41 1.02
C GLY A 103 -13.25 15.74 2.24
N ASP A 104 -13.85 14.73 2.88
CA ASP A 104 -14.74 14.92 4.02
C ASP A 104 -13.98 15.40 5.27
N MET A 105 -14.10 16.68 5.57
CA MET A 105 -13.43 17.33 6.69
C MET A 105 -14.00 16.95 8.06
N GLU A 106 -15.27 16.54 8.13
CA GLU A 106 -15.87 16.06 9.38
C GLU A 106 -15.29 14.68 9.71
N TYR A 107 -15.27 13.80 8.74
CA TYR A 107 -14.61 12.50 8.86
C TYR A 107 -13.12 12.64 9.26
N LEU A 108 -12.38 13.57 8.66
CA LEU A 108 -10.97 13.79 9.01
C LEU A 108 -10.81 14.19 10.48
N ARG A 109 -11.70 15.06 11.00
CA ARG A 109 -11.67 15.43 12.44
C ARG A 109 -11.96 14.25 13.35
N GLU A 110 -12.85 13.34 12.93
CA GLU A 110 -13.17 12.12 13.69
C GLU A 110 -12.02 11.11 13.65
N LEU A 111 -11.34 10.96 12.52
CA LEU A 111 -10.22 10.03 12.32
C LEU A 111 -8.94 10.50 13.01
N TYR A 112 -8.70 11.81 13.00
CA TYR A 112 -7.42 12.41 13.42
C TYR A 112 -6.95 11.99 14.83
N PRO A 113 -7.79 11.91 15.87
CA PRO A 113 -7.35 11.43 17.18
C PRO A 113 -6.71 10.04 17.13
N SER A 114 -7.18 9.16 16.26
CA SER A 114 -6.62 7.82 16.08
C SER A 114 -5.27 7.85 15.34
N LEU A 115 -5.14 8.68 14.32
CA LEU A 115 -3.87 8.91 13.60
C LEU A 115 -2.81 9.48 14.57
N ARG A 116 -3.17 10.53 15.29
CA ARG A 116 -2.31 11.20 16.28
C ARG A 116 -1.81 10.26 17.36
N GLU A 117 -2.67 9.40 17.87
CA GLU A 117 -2.35 8.46 18.93
C GLU A 117 -1.28 7.44 18.48
N VAL A 118 -1.41 6.89 17.27
CA VAL A 118 -0.42 5.96 16.71
C VAL A 118 0.89 6.68 16.34
N ALA A 119 0.84 7.94 15.88
CA ALA A 119 2.04 8.73 15.66
C ALA A 119 2.79 9.02 16.97
N ASN A 120 2.08 9.32 18.06
CA ASN A 120 2.67 9.47 19.39
C ASN A 120 3.29 8.16 19.90
N PHE A 121 2.66 7.03 19.61
CA PHE A 121 3.25 5.72 19.93
C PHE A 121 4.61 5.56 19.25
N TRP A 122 4.68 5.77 17.94
CA TRP A 122 5.93 5.59 17.20
C TRP A 122 6.99 6.64 17.55
N ASP A 123 6.60 7.87 17.88
CA ASP A 123 7.55 8.85 18.40
C ASP A 123 8.25 8.37 19.69
N LYS A 124 7.54 7.62 20.55
CA LYS A 124 8.07 7.05 21.80
C LYS A 124 8.74 5.69 21.60
N ALA A 125 8.21 4.82 20.73
CA ALA A 125 8.64 3.45 20.54
C ALA A 125 9.90 3.32 19.68
N LEU A 126 10.15 4.25 18.78
CA LEU A 126 11.31 4.20 17.90
C LEU A 126 12.62 4.30 18.66
N TYR A 127 13.55 3.41 18.36
CA TYR A 127 14.86 3.30 18.95
C TYR A 127 15.94 3.79 18.00
N TRP A 128 16.88 4.62 18.47
CA TRP A 128 18.04 5.01 17.67
C TRP A 128 19.06 3.89 17.57
N SER A 129 19.19 3.29 16.42
CA SER A 129 20.16 2.24 16.14
C SER A 129 21.54 2.84 15.81
N LYS A 130 22.51 2.63 16.71
CA LYS A 130 23.89 3.08 16.46
C LYS A 130 24.54 2.34 15.29
N ASN A 131 24.15 1.10 15.03
CA ASN A 131 24.68 0.32 13.91
C ASN A 131 24.11 0.76 12.58
N GLN A 132 22.81 1.07 12.57
CA GLN A 132 22.08 1.47 11.34
C GLN A 132 22.08 3.00 11.13
N GLN A 133 22.49 3.79 12.12
CA GLN A 133 22.51 5.26 12.10
C GLN A 133 21.15 5.87 11.70
N ARG A 134 20.05 5.28 12.21
CA ARG A 134 18.68 5.70 11.98
C ARG A 134 17.76 5.29 13.14
N TYR A 135 16.56 5.86 13.19
CA TYR A 135 15.51 5.32 14.05
C TYR A 135 14.93 4.05 13.46
N VAL A 136 14.69 3.06 14.32
CA VAL A 136 14.16 1.74 13.92
C VAL A 136 13.07 1.27 14.88
N SER A 137 12.11 0.51 14.36
CA SER A 137 11.24 -0.34 15.17
C SER A 137 12.06 -1.47 15.80
N ALA A 138 11.85 -1.72 17.09
CA ALA A 138 12.56 -2.75 17.82
C ALA A 138 11.68 -3.30 18.96
N PRO A 139 11.32 -4.60 18.96
CA PRO A 139 11.58 -5.60 17.92
C PRO A 139 10.73 -5.40 16.66
N SER A 140 11.23 -5.86 15.51
CA SER A 140 10.62 -5.75 14.19
C SER A 140 10.60 -7.09 13.47
N TYR A 141 9.66 -7.30 12.56
CA TYR A 141 9.53 -8.55 11.82
C TYR A 141 9.07 -8.31 10.39
N SER A 142 9.74 -8.92 9.42
CA SER A 142 9.23 -8.95 8.05
C SER A 142 8.22 -10.09 7.92
N GLN A 143 6.98 -9.77 7.63
CA GLN A 143 5.87 -10.73 7.59
C GLN A 143 6.03 -11.74 6.45
N GLU A 144 5.90 -12.83 6.68
CA GLU A 144 6.09 -14.02 7.53
C GLU A 144 7.45 -14.62 7.18
N ASN A 145 8.50 -13.82 7.11
CA ASN A 145 9.79 -14.16 6.56
C ASN A 145 10.94 -13.78 7.49
N GLY A 146 11.81 -14.72 7.75
CA GLY A 146 13.01 -14.52 8.56
C GLY A 146 12.76 -14.41 10.07
N PRO A 147 13.71 -13.91 10.83
CA PRO A 147 13.64 -13.75 12.27
C PRO A 147 13.11 -12.39 12.69
N ILE A 148 12.85 -12.22 13.99
CA ILE A 148 12.71 -10.90 14.61
C ILE A 148 14.06 -10.17 14.53
N VAL A 149 14.01 -8.93 14.08
CA VAL A 149 15.19 -8.05 13.85
C VAL A 149 14.89 -6.64 14.40
N ASN A 150 15.76 -5.70 14.11
CA ASN A 150 15.52 -4.28 14.34
C ASN A 150 15.40 -3.57 12.99
N GLY A 151 14.28 -2.87 12.75
CA GLY A 151 14.08 -2.06 11.56
C GLY A 151 13.92 -2.85 10.27
N ALA A 152 13.10 -3.91 10.25
CA ALA A 152 12.66 -4.51 9.01
C ALA A 152 11.98 -3.46 8.14
N SER A 153 12.22 -3.52 6.82
CA SER A 153 11.66 -2.53 5.87
C SER A 153 10.15 -2.43 5.93
N TYR A 154 9.47 -3.53 6.19
CA TYR A 154 8.03 -3.59 6.42
C TYR A 154 7.56 -2.58 7.47
N ASP A 155 8.13 -2.63 8.67
CA ASP A 155 7.77 -1.69 9.74
C ASP A 155 8.17 -0.26 9.38
N GLN A 156 9.41 -0.07 8.91
CA GLN A 156 9.98 1.25 8.62
C GLN A 156 9.13 2.01 7.58
N GLN A 157 8.65 1.31 6.55
CA GLN A 157 7.85 1.89 5.47
C GLN A 157 6.46 2.32 5.95
N PHE A 158 5.78 1.50 6.74
CA PHE A 158 4.47 1.87 7.29
C PHE A 158 4.55 2.96 8.36
N ILE A 159 5.58 2.95 9.21
CA ILE A 159 5.79 4.01 10.19
C ILE A 159 6.04 5.35 9.49
N TRP A 160 6.87 5.35 8.43
CA TRP A 160 7.12 6.54 7.63
C TRP A 160 5.83 7.09 7.01
N GLN A 161 5.04 6.23 6.38
CA GLN A 161 3.78 6.62 5.76
C GLN A 161 2.76 7.10 6.79
N HIS A 162 2.71 6.48 7.95
CA HIS A 162 1.81 6.89 9.02
C HIS A 162 2.14 8.30 9.53
N PHE A 163 3.43 8.61 9.74
CA PHE A 163 3.83 9.98 10.06
C PHE A 163 3.43 10.96 8.96
N GLU A 164 3.67 10.61 7.69
CA GLU A 164 3.29 11.46 6.55
C GLU A 164 1.80 11.80 6.56
N ASN A 165 0.95 10.79 6.68
CA ASN A 165 -0.51 10.96 6.69
C ASN A 165 -0.98 11.77 7.90
N THR A 166 -0.40 11.52 9.08
CA THR A 166 -0.75 12.23 10.31
C THR A 166 -0.32 13.69 10.28
N ILE A 167 0.87 13.96 9.76
CA ILE A 167 1.40 15.32 9.57
C ILE A 167 0.50 16.10 8.61
N GLN A 168 0.17 15.52 7.45
CA GLN A 168 -0.73 16.15 6.48
C GLN A 168 -2.11 16.43 7.09
N ALA A 169 -2.68 15.47 7.81
CA ALA A 169 -3.95 15.65 8.49
C ALA A 169 -3.91 16.80 9.52
N ALA A 170 -2.84 16.86 10.33
CA ALA A 170 -2.64 17.92 11.32
C ALA A 170 -2.49 19.31 10.68
N GLU A 171 -1.72 19.39 9.58
CA GLU A 171 -1.54 20.64 8.82
C GLU A 171 -2.86 21.13 8.20
N ILE A 172 -3.65 20.21 7.62
CA ILE A 172 -4.98 20.52 7.06
C ILE A 172 -5.94 21.01 8.14
N LEU A 173 -5.91 20.40 9.33
CA LEU A 173 -6.75 20.77 10.45
C LEU A 173 -6.23 22.02 11.20
N GLY A 174 -4.97 22.41 10.99
CA GLY A 174 -4.33 23.56 11.65
C GLY A 174 -4.05 23.34 13.13
N ILE A 175 -3.73 22.11 13.56
CA ILE A 175 -3.54 21.72 14.96
C ILE A 175 -2.20 21.01 15.19
N ASP A 176 -1.81 20.83 16.46
CA ASP A 176 -0.63 20.04 16.90
C ASP A 176 0.72 20.46 16.28
N GLY A 177 0.95 21.77 16.06
CA GLY A 177 2.17 22.28 15.43
C GLY A 177 3.47 21.79 16.05
N ASP A 178 3.55 21.68 17.39
CA ASP A 178 4.74 21.18 18.10
C ASP A 178 4.95 19.67 17.84
N LEU A 179 3.88 18.89 17.73
CA LEU A 179 3.95 17.47 17.41
C LEU A 179 4.39 17.26 15.96
N ILE A 180 3.90 18.07 15.03
CA ILE A 180 4.32 18.05 13.62
C ILE A 180 5.85 18.17 13.52
N VAL A 181 6.48 19.09 14.25
CA VAL A 181 7.93 19.27 14.24
C VAL A 181 8.64 18.00 14.71
N ARG A 182 8.18 17.39 15.81
CA ARG A 182 8.76 16.15 16.36
C ARG A 182 8.58 14.97 15.40
N TRP A 183 7.40 14.81 14.83
CA TRP A 183 7.12 13.72 13.87
C TRP A 183 7.95 13.86 12.59
N LYS A 184 8.10 15.08 12.05
CA LYS A 184 8.98 15.36 10.90
C LYS A 184 10.44 15.02 11.19
N GLU A 185 10.93 15.35 12.38
CA GLU A 185 12.30 15.00 12.80
C GLU A 185 12.48 13.48 12.83
N LYS A 186 11.55 12.73 13.45
CA LYS A 186 11.61 11.27 13.50
C LYS A 186 11.50 10.65 12.10
N GLN A 187 10.54 11.09 11.29
CA GLN A 187 10.31 10.61 9.94
C GLN A 187 11.54 10.77 9.06
N SER A 188 12.22 11.93 9.14
CA SER A 188 13.41 12.22 8.33
C SER A 188 14.61 11.29 8.61
N GLN A 189 14.59 10.61 9.75
CA GLN A 189 15.67 9.74 10.21
C GLN A 189 15.27 8.25 10.22
N LEU A 190 14.16 7.87 9.60
CA LEU A 190 13.73 6.47 9.48
C LEU A 190 14.47 5.71 8.37
N ASP A 191 14.82 6.41 7.27
CA ASP A 191 15.42 5.83 6.07
C ASP A 191 14.75 4.48 5.65
N PRO A 192 13.47 4.53 5.27
CA PRO A 192 12.62 3.34 5.18
C PRO A 192 12.89 2.47 3.93
N VAL A 193 13.61 3.01 2.93
CA VAL A 193 13.92 2.32 1.68
C VAL A 193 15.41 2.23 1.48
N LEU A 194 15.99 1.08 1.81
CA LEU A 194 17.41 0.78 1.58
C LEU A 194 17.56 -0.07 0.32
N VAL A 195 18.57 0.25 -0.49
CA VAL A 195 18.88 -0.52 -1.71
C VAL A 195 20.13 -1.35 -1.47
N GLY A 196 20.05 -2.65 -1.74
CA GLY A 196 21.14 -3.61 -1.60
C GLY A 196 22.16 -3.53 -2.72
N ALA A 197 23.30 -4.21 -2.56
CA ALA A 197 24.36 -4.27 -3.57
C ALA A 197 23.92 -5.00 -4.85
N ASP A 198 22.90 -5.85 -4.76
CA ASP A 198 22.25 -6.54 -5.90
C ASP A 198 21.19 -5.71 -6.61
N GLY A 199 20.97 -4.47 -6.15
CA GLY A 199 20.00 -3.54 -6.72
C GLY A 199 18.59 -3.72 -6.19
N GLN A 200 18.31 -4.70 -5.32
CA GLN A 200 16.99 -4.89 -4.72
C GLN A 200 16.71 -3.91 -3.57
N VAL A 201 15.44 -3.65 -3.27
CA VAL A 201 15.04 -3.07 -1.99
C VAL A 201 15.33 -4.08 -0.88
N LYS A 202 16.08 -3.66 0.14
CA LYS A 202 16.39 -4.52 1.27
C LYS A 202 15.15 -4.85 2.10
N GLU A 203 14.99 -6.10 2.47
CA GLU A 203 13.96 -6.56 3.40
C GLU A 203 14.40 -6.38 4.85
N TRP A 204 15.70 -6.59 5.11
CA TRP A 204 16.39 -6.35 6.39
C TRP A 204 17.59 -5.44 6.19
N TYR A 205 18.01 -4.74 7.23
CA TYR A 205 19.18 -3.87 7.14
C TYR A 205 20.43 -4.65 6.76
N GLU A 206 20.64 -5.77 7.45
CA GLU A 206 21.86 -6.57 7.35
C GLU A 206 21.97 -7.16 5.94
N GLU A 207 20.87 -7.74 5.43
CA GLU A 207 20.97 -8.54 4.22
C GLU A 207 19.61 -8.83 3.56
N THR A 208 19.49 -8.53 2.28
CA THR A 208 18.33 -8.94 1.45
C THR A 208 18.69 -10.09 0.50
N HIS A 209 19.96 -10.24 0.17
CA HIS A 209 20.45 -11.10 -0.92
C HIS A 209 21.35 -12.22 -0.42
N ILE A 210 21.13 -12.68 0.80
CA ILE A 210 21.85 -13.80 1.42
C ILE A 210 21.89 -15.03 0.50
N GLY A 211 20.79 -15.34 -0.19
CA GLY A 211 20.73 -16.48 -1.09
C GLY A 211 21.70 -16.37 -2.26
N LYS A 212 21.81 -15.20 -2.88
CA LYS A 212 22.76 -14.95 -3.95
C LYS A 212 24.21 -15.01 -3.46
N ALA A 213 24.48 -14.48 -2.27
CA ALA A 213 25.80 -14.60 -1.64
C ALA A 213 26.17 -16.05 -1.36
N GLN A 214 25.23 -16.85 -0.84
CA GLN A 214 25.45 -18.29 -0.60
C GLN A 214 25.66 -19.09 -1.91
N ALA A 215 25.01 -18.67 -2.98
CA ALA A 215 25.21 -19.26 -4.31
C ALA A 215 26.52 -18.82 -4.98
N GLY A 216 27.27 -17.89 -4.40
CA GLY A 216 28.50 -17.33 -4.96
C GLY A 216 28.26 -16.31 -6.09
N GLU A 217 27.04 -15.79 -6.22
CA GLU A 217 26.66 -14.81 -7.23
C GLU A 217 27.00 -13.37 -6.83
N LEU A 218 27.24 -13.15 -5.56
CA LEU A 218 27.60 -11.84 -4.99
C LEU A 218 28.91 -11.93 -4.18
N PRO A 219 29.59 -10.81 -3.95
CA PRO A 219 30.75 -10.76 -3.07
C PRO A 219 30.43 -11.36 -1.68
N GLU A 220 31.46 -11.90 -1.04
CA GLU A 220 31.32 -12.44 0.31
C GLU A 220 30.72 -11.41 1.25
N ILE A 221 29.61 -11.78 1.90
CA ILE A 221 28.87 -10.98 2.84
C ILE A 221 28.96 -11.62 4.21
N ASP A 222 29.21 -10.84 5.24
CA ASP A 222 29.21 -11.33 6.61
C ASP A 222 27.78 -11.72 7.03
N ILE A 223 27.47 -13.00 6.90
CA ILE A 223 26.15 -13.54 7.20
C ILE A 223 26.07 -13.81 8.71
N PRO A 224 25.20 -13.11 9.45
CA PRO A 224 25.04 -13.33 10.88
C PRO A 224 24.79 -14.82 11.21
N GLN A 225 25.42 -15.32 12.26
CA GLN A 225 25.37 -16.74 12.62
C GLN A 225 23.95 -17.28 12.82
N TRP A 226 23.03 -16.47 13.35
CA TRP A 226 21.64 -16.86 13.53
C TRP A 226 20.90 -17.09 12.20
N ARG A 227 21.30 -16.38 11.12
CA ARG A 227 20.74 -16.62 9.78
C ARG A 227 21.22 -17.93 9.18
N GLN A 228 22.44 -18.33 9.47
CA GLN A 228 22.97 -19.60 8.99
C GLN A 228 22.18 -20.80 9.54
N SER A 229 21.58 -20.67 10.73
CA SER A 229 20.76 -21.70 11.37
C SER A 229 19.35 -21.83 10.84
N LEU A 230 18.83 -20.83 10.11
CA LEU A 230 17.46 -20.82 9.60
C LEU A 230 17.26 -21.67 8.33
N GLY A 231 18.34 -22.08 7.68
CA GLY A 231 18.30 -22.79 6.41
C GLY A 231 17.86 -21.92 5.23
N ALA A 232 18.11 -22.39 4.04
CA ALA A 232 17.89 -21.64 2.80
C ALA A 232 16.42 -21.22 2.58
N GLN A 233 15.46 -21.97 3.04
CA GLN A 233 14.02 -21.69 2.85
C GLN A 233 13.57 -20.39 3.53
N ASN A 234 14.17 -20.04 4.66
CA ASN A 234 13.80 -18.87 5.44
C ASN A 234 14.56 -17.60 5.02
N LEU A 235 15.48 -17.73 4.07
CA LEU A 235 16.33 -16.64 3.61
C LEU A 235 15.99 -16.15 2.20
N GLY A 236 14.84 -16.55 1.64
CA GLY A 236 14.41 -16.16 0.31
C GLY A 236 15.11 -16.88 -0.84
N VAL A 237 15.83 -17.96 -0.55
CA VAL A 237 16.66 -18.64 -1.56
C VAL A 237 15.89 -19.61 -2.43
N GLN A 238 14.82 -20.24 -1.95
CA GLN A 238 14.00 -21.14 -2.79
C GLN A 238 12.78 -21.68 -1.99
N PRO A 239 11.58 -21.62 -2.51
CA PRO A 239 11.10 -20.69 -3.54
C PRO A 239 11.04 -19.25 -3.01
N PRO A 240 10.96 -18.24 -3.89
CA PRO A 240 10.78 -16.85 -3.44
C PRO A 240 9.62 -16.73 -2.49
N HIS A 241 9.81 -16.00 -1.38
CA HIS A 241 8.74 -15.87 -0.39
C HIS A 241 7.51 -15.17 -0.96
N ARG A 242 6.32 -15.62 -0.58
CA ARG A 242 5.04 -15.08 -1.07
C ARG A 242 4.75 -13.65 -0.60
N HIS A 243 5.24 -13.24 0.58
CA HIS A 243 5.14 -11.86 1.03
C HIS A 243 6.21 -10.97 0.36
N LEU A 244 5.80 -9.77 -0.06
CA LEU A 244 6.67 -8.72 -0.58
C LEU A 244 6.74 -7.56 0.42
N SER A 245 7.04 -7.89 1.67
CA SER A 245 6.98 -6.96 2.80
C SER A 245 7.92 -5.76 2.67
N HIS A 246 9.00 -5.89 1.89
CA HIS A 246 9.95 -4.81 1.59
C HIS A 246 9.47 -3.85 0.48
N LEU A 247 8.34 -4.12 -0.16
CA LEU A 247 7.78 -3.30 -1.24
C LEU A 247 6.49 -2.56 -0.85
N MET A 248 6.16 -2.51 0.45
CA MET A 248 4.97 -1.78 0.92
C MET A 248 5.05 -0.28 0.62
N ALA A 249 6.26 0.29 0.54
CA ALA A 249 6.48 1.67 0.14
C ALA A 249 6.08 1.98 -1.31
N LEU A 250 5.97 0.96 -2.19
CA LEU A 250 5.43 1.08 -3.54
C LEU A 250 3.90 0.96 -3.56
N TYR A 251 3.36 -0.09 -2.88
CA TYR A 251 1.95 -0.30 -2.70
C TYR A 251 1.68 -1.12 -1.41
N PRO A 252 0.77 -0.69 -0.51
CA PRO A 252 -0.22 0.40 -0.65
C PRO A 252 0.32 1.81 -0.36
N CYS A 253 1.51 1.95 0.26
CA CYS A 253 2.12 3.27 0.50
C CYS A 253 2.54 3.96 -0.81
N THR A 254 3.19 5.14 -0.70
CA THR A 254 3.44 6.01 -1.86
C THR A 254 4.88 6.50 -1.99
N LEU A 255 5.77 6.12 -1.08
CA LEU A 255 7.14 6.63 -1.04
C LEU A 255 7.99 6.16 -2.24
N ILE A 256 7.82 4.89 -2.68
CA ILE A 256 8.41 4.42 -3.93
C ILE A 256 7.46 4.79 -5.06
N ASN A 257 7.89 5.68 -5.94
CA ASN A 257 7.10 6.14 -7.07
C ASN A 257 8.03 6.64 -8.19
N LYS A 258 7.46 7.05 -9.32
CA LYS A 258 8.22 7.48 -10.50
C LYS A 258 9.11 8.71 -10.28
N ASP A 259 8.81 9.53 -9.26
CA ASP A 259 9.62 10.71 -8.93
C ASP A 259 10.87 10.33 -8.12
N ASN A 260 10.97 9.07 -7.67
CA ASN A 260 12.11 8.46 -7.00
C ASN A 260 12.70 7.30 -7.82
N PRO A 261 13.31 7.56 -9.00
CA PRO A 261 13.72 6.51 -9.95
C PRO A 261 14.65 5.46 -9.32
N LYS A 262 15.58 5.86 -8.44
CA LYS A 262 16.45 4.93 -7.72
C LYS A 262 15.68 3.86 -6.94
N TYR A 263 14.62 4.27 -6.24
CA TYR A 263 13.80 3.34 -5.47
C TYR A 263 12.86 2.54 -6.37
N MET A 264 12.34 3.17 -7.42
CA MET A 264 11.51 2.50 -8.42
C MET A 264 12.29 1.40 -9.13
N ASP A 265 13.51 1.68 -9.60
CA ASP A 265 14.38 0.70 -10.24
C ASP A 265 14.68 -0.49 -9.30
N ALA A 266 14.97 -0.21 -8.02
CA ALA A 266 15.21 -1.23 -7.03
C ALA A 266 13.96 -2.10 -6.74
N ALA A 267 12.78 -1.50 -6.74
CA ALA A 267 11.53 -2.24 -6.61
C ALA A 267 11.26 -3.15 -7.81
N ILE A 268 11.54 -2.68 -9.03
CA ILE A 268 11.44 -3.49 -10.25
C ILE A 268 12.41 -4.67 -10.20
N VAL A 269 13.66 -4.46 -9.76
CA VAL A 269 14.63 -5.55 -9.56
C VAL A 269 14.08 -6.57 -8.55
N SER A 270 13.55 -6.10 -7.40
CA SER A 270 12.95 -6.98 -6.39
C SER A 270 11.76 -7.78 -6.92
N LEU A 271 10.89 -7.16 -7.73
CA LEU A 271 9.74 -7.82 -8.34
C LEU A 271 10.16 -8.92 -9.32
N ASN A 272 11.16 -8.64 -10.15
CA ASN A 272 11.72 -9.64 -11.07
C ASN A 272 12.31 -10.85 -10.32
N GLU A 273 13.06 -10.62 -9.25
CA GLU A 273 13.64 -11.69 -8.42
C GLU A 273 12.56 -12.51 -7.68
N ARG A 274 11.44 -11.90 -7.30
CA ARG A 274 10.30 -12.59 -6.68
C ARG A 274 9.44 -13.35 -7.69
N GLY A 275 9.56 -13.06 -8.98
CA GLY A 275 8.81 -13.69 -10.06
C GLY A 275 7.29 -13.46 -9.95
N LEU A 276 6.54 -14.05 -10.87
CA LEU A 276 5.09 -13.88 -10.93
C LEU A 276 4.33 -14.90 -10.09
N ASP A 277 4.84 -16.14 -9.97
CA ASP A 277 4.12 -17.20 -9.27
C ASP A 277 4.10 -17.01 -7.76
N ALA A 278 2.95 -17.29 -7.15
CA ALA A 278 2.71 -17.23 -5.70
C ALA A 278 1.31 -17.78 -5.33
N THR A 279 0.91 -17.57 -4.07
CA THR A 279 -0.48 -17.78 -3.63
C THR A 279 -1.42 -16.72 -4.20
N GLY A 280 -2.73 -16.97 -4.22
CA GLY A 280 -3.70 -16.07 -4.87
C GLY A 280 -3.64 -14.62 -4.39
N TRP A 281 -3.68 -14.37 -3.07
CA TRP A 281 -3.56 -13.01 -2.52
C TRP A 281 -2.20 -12.35 -2.84
N SER A 282 -1.14 -13.15 -2.88
CA SER A 282 0.21 -12.62 -3.21
C SER A 282 0.31 -12.20 -4.68
N LYS A 283 -0.30 -12.96 -5.60
CA LYS A 283 -0.41 -12.57 -7.01
C LYS A 283 -1.21 -11.27 -7.16
N ALA A 284 -2.31 -11.14 -6.40
CA ALA A 284 -3.08 -9.90 -6.35
C ALA A 284 -2.22 -8.71 -5.86
N HIS A 285 -1.38 -8.90 -4.82
CA HIS A 285 -0.43 -7.86 -4.39
C HIS A 285 0.60 -7.54 -5.49
N LYS A 286 1.19 -8.56 -6.12
CA LYS A 286 2.13 -8.36 -7.25
C LYS A 286 1.48 -7.60 -8.41
N LEU A 287 0.21 -7.85 -8.69
CA LEU A 287 -0.53 -7.10 -9.71
C LEU A 287 -0.57 -5.60 -9.41
N ASN A 288 -0.89 -5.23 -8.17
CA ASN A 288 -0.87 -3.82 -7.74
C ASN A 288 0.54 -3.21 -7.84
N LEU A 289 1.56 -3.96 -7.40
CA LEU A 289 2.95 -3.51 -7.47
C LEU A 289 3.41 -3.27 -8.92
N TRP A 290 3.15 -4.22 -9.83
CA TRP A 290 3.48 -4.06 -11.25
C TRP A 290 2.70 -2.91 -11.91
N ALA A 291 1.42 -2.74 -11.57
CA ALA A 291 0.63 -1.61 -12.05
C ALA A 291 1.25 -0.26 -11.63
N ARG A 292 1.73 -0.16 -10.37
CA ARG A 292 2.40 1.06 -9.85
C ARG A 292 3.74 1.36 -10.51
N THR A 293 4.42 0.35 -11.05
CA THR A 293 5.65 0.56 -11.83
C THR A 293 5.39 0.92 -13.30
N GLY A 294 4.12 0.87 -13.76
CA GLY A 294 3.76 1.08 -15.16
C GLY A 294 4.07 -0.10 -16.09
N HIS A 295 4.47 -1.26 -15.54
CA HIS A 295 4.78 -2.48 -16.30
C HIS A 295 3.51 -3.24 -16.62
N ALA A 296 2.79 -2.78 -17.65
CA ALA A 296 1.45 -3.26 -18.02
C ALA A 296 1.43 -4.74 -18.42
N GLU A 297 2.48 -5.23 -19.10
CA GLU A 297 2.52 -6.61 -19.58
C GLU A 297 2.75 -7.62 -18.45
N GLU A 298 3.60 -7.30 -17.48
CA GLU A 298 3.83 -8.09 -16.26
C GLU A 298 2.57 -8.14 -15.40
N ALA A 299 1.91 -7.00 -15.23
CA ALA A 299 0.62 -6.92 -14.56
C ALA A 299 -0.43 -7.80 -15.28
N PHE A 300 -0.50 -7.71 -16.61
CA PHE A 300 -1.45 -8.48 -17.40
C PHE A 300 -1.15 -9.99 -17.40
N GLN A 301 0.11 -10.40 -17.35
CA GLN A 301 0.47 -11.81 -17.18
C GLN A 301 -0.12 -12.41 -15.90
N LEU A 302 -0.13 -11.65 -14.80
CA LEU A 302 -0.78 -12.07 -13.56
C LEU A 302 -2.29 -12.24 -13.76
N VAL A 303 -2.95 -11.29 -14.43
CA VAL A 303 -4.39 -11.40 -14.76
C VAL A 303 -4.65 -12.67 -15.58
N GLN A 304 -3.86 -12.92 -16.61
CA GLN A 304 -4.04 -14.11 -17.46
C GLN A 304 -3.79 -15.41 -16.72
N SER A 305 -2.73 -15.48 -15.90
CA SER A 305 -2.36 -16.70 -15.17
C SER A 305 -3.42 -17.10 -14.16
N ASP A 306 -4.10 -16.14 -13.57
CA ASP A 306 -5.05 -16.39 -12.49
C ASP A 306 -6.45 -16.68 -13.01
N VAL A 307 -6.91 -15.97 -14.03
CA VAL A 307 -8.20 -16.26 -14.67
C VAL A 307 -8.15 -17.55 -15.50
N GLY A 308 -6.96 -17.97 -15.90
CA GLY A 308 -6.74 -19.20 -16.68
C GLY A 308 -6.85 -20.53 -15.91
N GLY A 309 -7.04 -20.52 -14.59
CA GLY A 309 -7.30 -21.73 -13.81
C GLY A 309 -6.05 -22.52 -13.42
N GLY A 310 -5.02 -21.87 -12.92
CA GLY A 310 -3.84 -22.51 -12.33
C GLY A 310 -4.12 -23.14 -10.95
N ASN A 311 -3.05 -23.67 -10.31
CA ASN A 311 -3.14 -24.27 -8.96
C ASN A 311 -3.38 -23.21 -7.86
N SER A 312 -3.14 -21.94 -8.16
CA SER A 312 -3.42 -20.77 -7.31
C SER A 312 -4.04 -19.68 -8.18
N GLY A 313 -4.86 -18.82 -7.61
CA GLY A 313 -5.64 -17.82 -8.33
C GLY A 313 -7.12 -18.20 -8.42
N PHE A 314 -7.81 -17.74 -9.48
CA PHE A 314 -9.27 -17.96 -9.57
C PHE A 314 -9.64 -19.38 -9.97
N LEU A 315 -10.54 -19.97 -9.18
CA LEU A 315 -11.21 -21.22 -9.51
C LEU A 315 -12.30 -21.00 -10.58
N THR A 316 -12.88 -22.10 -11.07
CA THR A 316 -13.97 -22.05 -12.07
C THR A 316 -15.22 -21.29 -11.60
N ASN A 317 -15.41 -21.16 -10.29
CA ASN A 317 -16.46 -20.34 -9.65
C ASN A 317 -16.03 -18.88 -9.43
N MET A 318 -14.89 -18.45 -9.95
CA MET A 318 -14.31 -17.12 -9.82
C MET A 318 -13.86 -16.73 -8.40
N PHE A 319 -13.84 -17.65 -7.45
CA PHE A 319 -13.25 -17.38 -6.14
C PHE A 319 -11.75 -17.59 -6.16
N CYS A 320 -11.03 -16.67 -5.55
CA CYS A 320 -9.57 -16.77 -5.42
C CYS A 320 -9.18 -17.88 -4.45
N SER A 321 -8.12 -18.59 -4.79
CA SER A 321 -7.58 -19.70 -4.01
C SER A 321 -6.13 -19.45 -3.62
N HIS A 322 -5.78 -19.85 -2.40
CA HIS A 322 -4.40 -19.88 -1.93
C HIS A 322 -3.48 -20.77 -2.79
N GLY A 323 -4.07 -21.76 -3.44
CA GLY A 323 -3.33 -22.83 -4.10
C GLY A 323 -3.06 -24.01 -3.16
N ALA A 324 -2.65 -25.12 -3.73
CA ALA A 324 -2.28 -26.31 -2.99
C ALA A 324 -0.88 -26.14 -2.38
N GLY A 325 -0.79 -25.61 -1.18
CA GLY A 325 0.42 -25.72 -0.36
C GLY A 325 0.63 -27.16 0.12
N ALA A 326 1.84 -27.51 0.54
CA ALA A 326 2.22 -28.87 0.92
C ALA A 326 1.32 -29.51 2.01
N ASN A 327 0.57 -28.72 2.76
CA ASN A 327 -0.33 -29.16 3.84
C ASN A 327 -1.81 -29.22 3.44
N TYR A 328 -2.20 -28.78 2.23
CA TYR A 328 -3.60 -28.66 1.79
C TYR A 328 -3.85 -29.41 0.49
N LYS A 329 -3.36 -30.64 0.42
CA LYS A 329 -3.27 -31.46 -0.80
C LYS A 329 -4.62 -31.77 -1.47
N GLU A 330 -5.74 -31.54 -0.84
CA GLU A 330 -7.02 -32.05 -1.34
C GLU A 330 -8.10 -30.99 -1.61
N GLN A 331 -7.97 -29.76 -1.06
CA GLN A 331 -8.94 -28.69 -1.33
C GLN A 331 -8.26 -27.31 -1.35
N PRO A 332 -8.55 -26.49 -2.37
CA PRO A 332 -8.07 -25.11 -2.41
C PRO A 332 -8.71 -24.29 -1.29
N ILE A 333 -7.88 -23.56 -0.51
CA ILE A 333 -8.39 -22.66 0.50
C ILE A 333 -8.88 -21.38 -0.19
N PHE A 334 -10.13 -21.03 0.07
CA PHE A 334 -10.71 -19.78 -0.39
C PHE A 334 -10.02 -18.56 0.22
N GLN A 335 -9.76 -17.57 -0.61
CA GLN A 335 -9.12 -16.29 -0.23
C GLN A 335 -9.84 -15.13 -0.88
N ILE A 336 -10.83 -14.56 -0.20
CA ILE A 336 -11.57 -13.39 -0.73
C ILE A 336 -10.70 -12.15 -0.85
N ASP A 337 -9.68 -12.02 -0.02
CA ASP A 337 -8.67 -10.97 -0.10
C ASP A 337 -8.03 -10.91 -1.50
N GLY A 338 -7.68 -12.06 -2.07
CA GLY A 338 -7.20 -12.14 -3.44
C GLY A 338 -8.18 -11.57 -4.47
N ASN A 339 -9.49 -11.84 -4.34
CA ASN A 339 -10.50 -11.26 -5.21
C ASN A 339 -10.49 -9.72 -5.18
N PHE A 340 -10.47 -9.15 -3.97
CA PHE A 340 -10.48 -7.71 -3.80
C PHE A 340 -9.15 -7.06 -4.20
N GLY A 341 -8.01 -7.70 -3.87
CA GLY A 341 -6.70 -7.24 -4.31
C GLY A 341 -6.53 -7.23 -5.82
N TYR A 342 -7.16 -8.18 -6.54
CA TYR A 342 -7.23 -8.19 -7.99
C TYR A 342 -8.01 -7.00 -8.55
N THR A 343 -9.19 -6.73 -7.97
CA THR A 343 -10.01 -5.57 -8.37
C THR A 343 -9.21 -4.27 -8.18
N ALA A 344 -8.52 -4.13 -7.05
CA ALA A 344 -7.64 -2.98 -6.81
C ALA A 344 -6.53 -2.88 -7.85
N GLY A 345 -5.88 -4.00 -8.21
CA GLY A 345 -4.82 -4.03 -9.21
C GLY A 345 -5.31 -3.64 -10.61
N ILE A 346 -6.50 -4.06 -11.02
CA ILE A 346 -7.13 -3.60 -12.27
C ILE A 346 -7.40 -2.09 -12.23
N ASN A 347 -7.90 -1.57 -11.09
CA ASN A 347 -8.09 -0.14 -10.92
C ASN A 347 -6.75 0.62 -11.07
N GLU A 348 -5.67 0.13 -10.44
CA GLU A 348 -4.33 0.72 -10.54
C GLU A 348 -3.74 0.65 -11.95
N MET A 349 -4.07 -0.36 -12.75
CA MET A 349 -3.68 -0.41 -14.17
C MET A 349 -4.36 0.67 -15.00
N LEU A 350 -5.60 1.04 -14.66
CA LEU A 350 -6.42 1.98 -15.42
C LEU A 350 -6.31 3.42 -14.92
N LEU A 351 -6.21 3.62 -13.59
CA LEU A 351 -6.22 4.95 -12.98
C LEU A 351 -5.37 4.97 -11.70
N GLN A 352 -4.47 5.94 -11.59
CA GLN A 352 -3.72 6.19 -10.35
C GLN A 352 -3.86 7.66 -9.93
N SER A 353 -3.90 7.94 -8.63
CA SER A 353 -4.05 9.32 -8.12
C SER A 353 -3.31 9.61 -6.80
N GLN A 354 -2.42 8.72 -6.38
CA GLN A 354 -1.71 8.81 -5.10
C GLN A 354 -0.63 9.90 -5.03
N LEU A 355 -0.24 10.47 -6.17
CA LEU A 355 0.81 11.50 -6.24
C LEU A 355 0.25 12.93 -6.31
N GLY A 356 -1.02 13.14 -5.92
CA GLY A 356 -1.68 14.44 -5.95
C GLY A 356 -2.15 14.87 -7.35
N TYR A 357 -2.13 13.97 -8.31
CA TYR A 357 -2.69 14.16 -9.65
C TYR A 357 -3.20 12.83 -10.22
N VAL A 358 -4.10 12.89 -11.17
CA VAL A 358 -4.71 11.73 -11.82
C VAL A 358 -3.86 11.28 -13.00
N GLN A 359 -3.39 10.05 -12.98
CA GLN A 359 -2.72 9.39 -14.10
C GLN A 359 -3.71 8.50 -14.84
N PHE A 360 -3.97 8.81 -16.09
CA PHE A 360 -4.89 8.06 -16.93
C PHE A 360 -4.15 6.92 -17.64
N LEU A 361 -4.69 5.72 -17.55
CA LEU A 361 -4.21 4.51 -18.22
C LEU A 361 -2.70 4.23 -17.99
N PRO A 362 -2.19 4.32 -16.75
CA PRO A 362 -0.75 4.26 -16.46
C PRO A 362 -0.12 2.90 -16.79
N ALA A 363 -0.90 1.82 -16.80
CA ALA A 363 -0.44 0.46 -17.10
C ALA A 363 -1.42 -0.30 -18.00
N LEU A 364 -1.79 0.33 -19.13
CA LEU A 364 -2.70 -0.26 -20.12
C LEU A 364 -1.97 -1.33 -20.95
N PRO A 365 -2.32 -2.64 -20.85
CA PRO A 365 -1.68 -3.68 -21.62
C PRO A 365 -2.14 -3.67 -23.10
N LYS A 366 -1.30 -4.16 -24.00
CA LYS A 366 -1.61 -4.21 -25.44
C LYS A 366 -2.88 -4.99 -25.77
N GLN A 367 -3.23 -5.97 -24.93
CA GLN A 367 -4.42 -6.80 -25.08
C GLN A 367 -5.70 -6.04 -24.82
N TRP A 368 -5.65 -4.95 -24.06
CA TRP A 368 -6.79 -4.04 -23.83
C TRP A 368 -6.71 -2.83 -24.75
N ASN A 369 -6.41 -3.04 -26.02
CA ASN A 369 -6.17 -1.96 -26.98
C ASN A 369 -7.42 -1.11 -27.29
N THR A 370 -8.61 -1.60 -26.97
CA THR A 370 -9.87 -0.88 -27.08
C THR A 370 -10.74 -1.21 -25.88
N GLY A 371 -11.30 -0.19 -25.24
CA GLY A 371 -12.12 -0.39 -24.05
C GLY A 371 -12.71 0.89 -23.50
N TYR A 372 -13.45 0.73 -22.41
CA TYR A 372 -13.96 1.82 -21.61
C TYR A 372 -14.09 1.40 -20.15
N VAL A 373 -14.05 2.38 -19.25
CA VAL A 373 -14.41 2.24 -17.85
C VAL A 373 -15.23 3.44 -17.41
N LYS A 374 -16.19 3.23 -16.50
CA LYS A 374 -17.07 4.29 -16.00
C LYS A 374 -17.18 4.22 -14.49
N GLY A 375 -17.26 5.40 -13.86
CA GLY A 375 -17.50 5.55 -12.43
C GLY A 375 -16.32 5.15 -11.54
N ILE A 376 -15.09 5.08 -12.09
CA ILE A 376 -13.89 4.88 -11.27
C ILE A 376 -13.53 6.19 -10.56
N MET A 377 -13.21 6.10 -9.27
CA MET A 377 -12.91 7.29 -8.48
C MET A 377 -11.41 7.57 -8.40
N ALA A 378 -11.08 8.85 -8.33
CA ALA A 378 -9.76 9.36 -8.00
C ALA A 378 -9.81 10.19 -6.72
N ARG A 379 -8.66 10.30 -6.03
CA ARG A 379 -8.50 11.17 -4.85
C ARG A 379 -8.86 12.62 -5.21
N GLY A 380 -9.43 13.35 -4.24
CA GLY A 380 -9.97 14.70 -4.46
C GLY A 380 -11.44 14.72 -4.92
N ASN A 381 -12.13 13.59 -4.78
CA ASN A 381 -13.56 13.41 -5.13
C ASN A 381 -13.83 13.63 -6.62
N PHE A 382 -13.00 13.02 -7.47
CA PHE A 382 -13.20 13.03 -8.92
C PHE A 382 -13.72 11.67 -9.39
N GLU A 383 -14.90 11.66 -10.02
CA GLU A 383 -15.41 10.49 -10.75
C GLU A 383 -14.93 10.54 -12.19
N ILE A 384 -14.38 9.43 -12.68
CA ILE A 384 -13.69 9.35 -13.96
C ILE A 384 -14.37 8.33 -14.86
N ASN A 385 -14.68 8.74 -16.09
CA ASN A 385 -15.00 7.84 -17.19
C ASN A 385 -13.89 7.93 -18.23
N MET A 386 -13.50 6.80 -18.79
CA MET A 386 -12.46 6.74 -19.83
C MET A 386 -12.89 5.86 -20.97
N LYS A 387 -12.58 6.29 -22.20
CA LYS A 387 -12.73 5.50 -23.43
C LYS A 387 -11.44 5.59 -24.24
N TRP A 388 -10.99 4.47 -24.74
CA TRP A 388 -9.77 4.38 -25.56
C TRP A 388 -9.95 3.39 -26.72
N SER A 389 -9.20 3.61 -27.79
CA SER A 389 -9.13 2.74 -28.96
C SER A 389 -7.71 2.73 -29.51
N GLU A 390 -7.27 1.59 -30.04
CA GLU A 390 -5.92 1.39 -30.54
C GLU A 390 -4.81 1.77 -29.51
N GLY A 391 -5.11 1.53 -28.21
CA GLY A 391 -4.20 1.85 -27.10
C GLY A 391 -4.08 3.35 -26.80
N LYS A 392 -4.95 4.20 -27.37
CA LYS A 392 -4.93 5.65 -27.18
C LYS A 392 -6.27 6.16 -26.66
N ALA A 393 -6.20 7.19 -25.82
CA ALA A 393 -7.40 7.86 -25.35
C ALA A 393 -8.24 8.42 -26.53
N GLU A 394 -9.54 8.17 -26.48
CA GLU A 394 -10.53 8.86 -27.31
C GLU A 394 -11.18 9.99 -26.52
N CYS A 395 -11.56 9.70 -25.28
CA CYS A 395 -12.27 10.64 -24.42
C CYS A 395 -12.05 10.28 -22.95
N PHE A 396 -11.83 11.30 -22.12
CA PHE A 396 -11.97 11.20 -20.67
C PHE A 396 -13.07 12.17 -20.22
N GLU A 397 -13.85 11.74 -19.24
CA GLU A 397 -14.79 12.59 -18.53
C GLU A 397 -14.41 12.62 -17.07
N VAL A 398 -14.35 13.82 -16.49
CA VAL A 398 -13.98 14.06 -15.09
C VAL A 398 -15.11 14.83 -14.45
N THR A 399 -15.85 14.21 -13.54
CA THR A 399 -16.85 14.89 -12.72
C THR A 399 -16.24 15.26 -11.38
N SER A 400 -16.23 16.54 -11.06
CA SER A 400 -15.67 17.05 -9.80
C SER A 400 -16.76 17.07 -8.73
N GLY A 401 -16.60 16.27 -7.66
CA GLY A 401 -17.54 16.30 -6.54
C GLY A 401 -17.43 17.57 -5.68
N ASN A 402 -16.20 18.02 -5.43
CA ASN A 402 -15.93 19.10 -4.46
C ASN A 402 -15.51 20.43 -5.11
N GLY A 403 -15.26 20.47 -6.42
CA GLY A 403 -14.56 21.61 -7.04
C GLY A 403 -13.06 21.60 -6.74
N GLY A 404 -12.42 22.77 -6.91
CA GLY A 404 -10.99 22.93 -6.67
C GLY A 404 -10.13 22.69 -7.91
N THR A 405 -8.85 22.39 -7.73
CA THR A 405 -7.93 22.18 -8.85
C THR A 405 -7.88 20.70 -9.23
N PHE A 406 -8.17 20.41 -10.48
CA PHE A 406 -7.87 19.12 -11.08
C PHE A 406 -6.50 19.15 -11.73
N THR A 407 -5.72 18.10 -11.52
CA THR A 407 -4.45 17.88 -12.22
C THR A 407 -4.46 16.49 -12.84
N GLY A 408 -4.23 16.42 -14.15
CA GLY A 408 -4.28 15.18 -14.92
C GLY A 408 -3.00 14.94 -15.71
N GLU A 409 -2.56 13.69 -15.79
CA GLU A 409 -1.39 13.25 -16.55
C GLU A 409 -1.78 12.15 -17.55
N TYR A 410 -1.43 12.36 -18.80
CA TYR A 410 -1.53 11.37 -19.87
C TYR A 410 -0.64 11.77 -21.05
N THR A 411 -0.05 10.78 -21.72
CA THR A 411 0.77 11.03 -22.92
C THR A 411 -0.08 11.67 -24.02
N GLY A 412 0.27 12.89 -24.41
CA GLY A 412 -0.48 13.64 -25.44
C GLY A 412 -1.63 14.50 -24.91
N ILE A 413 -1.79 14.63 -23.59
CA ILE A 413 -2.86 15.44 -22.97
C ILE A 413 -2.85 16.91 -23.39
N LEU A 414 -1.68 17.47 -23.77
CA LEU A 414 -1.61 18.84 -24.29
C LEU A 414 -2.31 19.04 -25.64
N GLY A 415 -2.57 17.95 -26.37
CA GLY A 415 -3.30 17.96 -27.64
C GLY A 415 -4.80 17.91 -27.48
N CYS A 416 -5.31 17.60 -26.28
CA CYS A 416 -6.75 17.49 -26.06
C CYS A 416 -7.42 18.86 -25.85
N GLN A 417 -8.72 18.91 -26.10
CA GLN A 417 -9.57 20.05 -25.77
C GLN A 417 -10.44 19.70 -24.57
N VAL A 418 -10.33 20.50 -23.49
CA VAL A 418 -11.19 20.34 -22.31
C VAL A 418 -12.42 21.24 -22.43
N LYS A 419 -13.61 20.68 -22.20
CA LYS A 419 -14.90 21.38 -22.23
C LYS A 419 -15.74 21.05 -21.00
N LYS A 420 -16.53 22.00 -20.53
CA LYS A 420 -17.64 21.78 -19.60
C LYS A 420 -18.80 21.07 -20.24
N SER A 421 -19.76 20.61 -19.44
CA SER A 421 -21.00 19.95 -19.89
C SER A 421 -21.85 20.82 -20.87
N ASP A 422 -21.77 22.15 -20.75
CA ASP A 422 -22.45 23.11 -21.65
C ASP A 422 -21.70 23.38 -22.97
N GLY A 423 -20.53 22.72 -23.18
CA GLY A 423 -19.66 22.92 -24.34
C GLY A 423 -18.65 24.05 -24.20
N THR A 424 -18.66 24.81 -23.11
CA THR A 424 -17.69 25.89 -22.86
C THR A 424 -16.28 25.33 -22.75
N LYS A 425 -15.35 25.91 -23.51
CA LYS A 425 -13.92 25.53 -23.43
C LYS A 425 -13.31 25.96 -22.11
N VAL A 426 -12.49 25.10 -21.55
CA VAL A 426 -11.73 25.35 -20.33
C VAL A 426 -10.28 25.68 -20.68
N GLU A 427 -9.78 26.78 -20.13
CA GLU A 427 -8.35 27.09 -20.19
C GLU A 427 -7.59 26.15 -19.25
N VAL A 428 -6.59 25.47 -19.78
CA VAL A 428 -5.74 24.56 -19.03
C VAL A 428 -4.32 25.11 -18.91
N GLN A 429 -3.73 24.94 -17.75
CA GLN A 429 -2.31 25.23 -17.50
C GLN A 429 -1.48 23.99 -17.80
N ALA A 430 -0.54 24.06 -18.73
CA ALA A 430 0.46 23.02 -18.91
C ALA A 430 1.47 23.04 -17.77
N LEU A 431 1.64 21.91 -17.07
CA LEU A 431 2.62 21.74 -16.00
C LEU A 431 3.87 21.00 -16.50
N SER A 432 3.71 20.12 -17.49
CA SER A 432 4.77 19.41 -18.21
C SER A 432 4.24 18.95 -19.56
N ASP A 433 5.05 18.25 -20.36
CA ASP A 433 4.66 17.72 -21.67
C ASP A 433 3.45 16.76 -21.62
N ASN A 434 3.22 16.14 -20.46
CA ASN A 434 2.17 15.14 -20.25
C ASN A 434 1.21 15.48 -19.10
N LYS A 435 1.28 16.71 -18.53
CA LYS A 435 0.49 17.08 -17.35
C LYS A 435 -0.14 18.45 -17.49
N ILE A 436 -1.43 18.54 -17.17
CA ILE A 436 -2.20 19.78 -17.16
C ILE A 436 -2.91 19.96 -15.82
N ALA A 437 -3.24 21.24 -15.51
CA ALA A 437 -4.10 21.59 -14.39
C ALA A 437 -5.15 22.64 -14.80
N PHE A 438 -6.32 22.62 -14.16
CA PHE A 438 -7.35 23.64 -14.30
C PHE A 438 -8.28 23.66 -13.08
N GLY A 439 -8.97 24.78 -12.87
CA GLY A 439 -9.97 24.91 -11.81
C GLY A 439 -11.27 24.21 -12.18
N THR A 440 -11.84 23.48 -11.21
CA THR A 440 -13.14 22.80 -11.37
C THR A 440 -14.19 23.38 -10.43
N GLU A 441 -15.46 23.21 -10.81
CA GLU A 441 -16.64 23.57 -10.03
C GLU A 441 -17.29 22.28 -9.50
N ALA A 442 -17.83 22.34 -8.27
CA ALA A 442 -18.50 21.18 -7.68
C ALA A 442 -19.74 20.75 -8.50
N GLY A 443 -19.84 19.48 -8.80
CA GLY A 443 -20.89 18.87 -9.60
C GLY A 443 -20.72 19.01 -11.12
N GLU A 444 -19.67 19.72 -11.60
CA GLU A 444 -19.45 19.92 -13.03
C GLU A 444 -18.65 18.76 -13.64
N THR A 445 -19.00 18.42 -14.89
CA THR A 445 -18.29 17.40 -15.68
C THR A 445 -17.45 18.04 -16.76
N TYR A 446 -16.22 17.63 -16.88
CA TYR A 446 -15.22 18.09 -17.82
C TYR A 446 -14.87 16.97 -18.80
N THR A 447 -15.06 17.23 -20.10
CA THR A 447 -14.76 16.27 -21.18
C THR A 447 -13.45 16.63 -21.86
N PHE A 448 -12.56 15.67 -21.97
CA PHE A 448 -11.28 15.75 -22.68
C PHE A 448 -11.47 15.04 -24.03
N GLU A 449 -11.41 15.78 -25.13
CA GLU A 449 -11.49 15.28 -26.50
C GLU A 449 -10.08 15.25 -27.11
N PHE A 450 -9.60 14.05 -27.49
CA PHE A 450 -8.27 13.83 -28.09
C PHE A 450 -8.29 13.86 -29.61
#